data_6200c6ba9c3e320ef4648a706f484f07
#
_entry.id   6200c6ba9c3e320ef4648a706f484f07
#
_cell.length_a   1.000
_cell.length_b   1.000
_cell.length_c   1.000
_cell.angle_alpha   90.00
_cell.angle_beta   90.00
_cell.angle_gamma   90.00
#
_symmetry.space_group_name_H-M   'P 1'
#
loop_
_entity.id
_entity.type
_entity.pdbx_description
1 polymer ?
#
loop_
_entity_poly.entity_id
_entity_poly.type
_entity_poly.pdbx_seq_one_letter_code
_entity_poly.pdbx_strand_id
1 'polypeptide(L)'
;MKKLAFAILMCVATMSAKAQVLTSTTVKNVYEEVSHKAKSKFAYNADFTRDDITTMYVYNMRVNRNDMLTLTPYLKYDYAYAIDGTLTNKVTYHWDDGKNDWACAARYDYNLDSDKYSIEYSRYNQKDNCFDKPVDKMVYSLLPYDGVNYVSYYHREAPSMELQLINETQVTCLPLLFAEK
;
A
#
# COMPACT_ATOMS: atom_id res chain seq x y z
N MET A 1 -13.24 9.04 10.85
CA MET A 1 -12.35 7.88 10.84
C MET A 1 -11.76 7.58 9.43
N LYS A 2 -11.68 8.59 8.55
CA LYS A 2 -11.20 8.43 7.15
C LYS A 2 -9.67 8.64 6.97
N LYS A 3 -8.92 8.92 8.05
CA LYS A 3 -7.50 9.31 7.98
C LYS A 3 -6.51 8.16 8.21
N LEU A 4 -6.97 6.96 8.59
CA LEU A 4 -6.06 5.87 9.00
C LEU A 4 -5.54 5.03 7.82
N ALA A 5 -6.31 4.91 6.74
CA ALA A 5 -5.91 4.10 5.57
C ALA A 5 -4.75 4.75 4.78
N PHE A 6 -4.65 6.09 4.81
CA PHE A 6 -3.59 6.84 4.13
C PHE A 6 -2.26 6.83 4.90
N ALA A 7 -2.30 6.65 6.23
CA ALA A 7 -1.10 6.69 7.07
C ALA A 7 -0.14 5.51 6.85
N ILE A 8 -0.65 4.35 6.43
CA ILE A 8 0.19 3.16 6.19
C ILE A 8 1.00 3.31 4.90
N LEU A 9 0.48 4.03 3.90
CA LEU A 9 1.22 4.32 2.67
C LEU A 9 2.31 5.38 2.88
N MET A 10 2.14 6.29 3.85
CA MET A 10 3.13 7.34 4.15
C MET A 10 4.34 6.87 4.98
N CYS A 11 4.24 5.77 5.74
CA CYS A 11 5.36 5.29 6.56
C CYS A 11 6.54 4.74 5.74
N VAL A 12 6.35 4.41 4.47
CA VAL A 12 7.45 3.99 3.57
C VAL A 12 8.18 5.20 2.96
N ALA A 13 7.59 6.40 3.05
CA ALA A 13 8.12 7.61 2.39
C ALA A 13 9.24 8.33 3.15
N THR A 14 9.63 7.87 4.34
CA THR A 14 10.67 8.57 5.14
C THR A 14 12.11 8.14 4.86
N MET A 15 12.32 7.15 3.97
CA MET A 15 13.66 6.65 3.67
C MET A 15 14.13 6.96 2.25
N SER A 16 14.21 8.18 1.91
CA SER A 16 14.75 8.78 0.68
C SER A 16 13.70 9.48 -0.18
N ALA A 17 13.97 10.75 -0.48
CA ALA A 17 13.12 11.65 -1.28
C ALA A 17 13.11 11.33 -2.80
N LYS A 18 13.19 10.05 -3.18
CA LYS A 18 12.90 9.58 -4.53
C LYS A 18 11.55 8.89 -4.49
N ALA A 19 10.63 9.25 -5.38
CA ALA A 19 9.44 8.45 -5.63
C ALA A 19 9.90 7.02 -5.95
N GLN A 20 9.85 6.14 -4.96
CA GLN A 20 10.35 4.78 -5.12
C GLN A 20 9.22 3.94 -5.69
N VAL A 21 9.42 3.43 -6.89
CA VAL A 21 8.55 2.41 -7.48
C VAL A 21 8.52 1.21 -6.52
N LEU A 22 7.33 0.78 -6.14
CA LEU A 22 7.18 -0.36 -5.24
C LEU A 22 7.46 -1.66 -6.00
N THR A 23 8.21 -2.54 -5.35
CA THR A 23 8.63 -3.83 -5.90
C THR A 23 8.36 -4.95 -4.90
N SER A 24 8.51 -6.19 -5.33
CA SER A 24 8.46 -7.37 -4.46
C SER A 24 9.47 -7.27 -3.30
N THR A 25 10.68 -6.75 -3.57
CA THR A 25 11.68 -6.47 -2.54
C THR A 25 11.18 -5.45 -1.52
N THR A 26 10.49 -4.40 -1.95
CA THR A 26 9.89 -3.41 -1.04
C THR A 26 8.86 -4.05 -0.13
N VAL A 27 7.97 -4.90 -0.67
CA VAL A 27 6.96 -5.62 0.11
C VAL A 27 7.60 -6.56 1.11
N LYS A 28 8.65 -7.29 0.70
CA LYS A 28 9.41 -8.19 1.58
C LYS A 28 10.08 -7.44 2.73
N ASN A 29 10.76 -6.34 2.45
CA ASN A 29 11.41 -5.52 3.49
C ASN A 29 10.40 -5.00 4.51
N VAL A 30 9.22 -4.54 4.05
CA VAL A 30 8.13 -4.11 4.95
C VAL A 30 7.65 -5.27 5.81
N TYR A 31 7.44 -6.45 5.23
CA TYR A 31 7.05 -7.63 5.99
C TYR A 31 8.08 -8.01 7.07
N GLU A 32 9.34 -8.03 6.72
CA GLU A 32 10.44 -8.31 7.66
C GLU A 32 10.48 -7.28 8.81
N GLU A 33 10.35 -5.99 8.48
CA GLU A 33 10.31 -4.93 9.49
C GLU A 33 9.12 -5.10 10.46
N VAL A 34 7.90 -5.33 9.94
CA VAL A 34 6.71 -5.40 10.80
C VAL A 34 6.62 -6.72 11.56
N SER A 35 7.08 -7.83 10.99
CA SER A 35 7.02 -9.17 11.61
C SER A 35 7.99 -9.31 12.80
N HIS A 36 9.12 -8.58 12.78
CA HIS A 36 10.11 -8.60 13.86
C HIS A 36 9.93 -7.49 14.89
N LYS A 37 8.92 -6.63 14.71
CA LYS A 37 8.69 -5.48 15.61
C LYS A 37 8.27 -5.95 17.00
N ALA A 38 9.13 -5.75 17.99
CA ALA A 38 8.83 -6.02 19.40
C ALA A 38 7.62 -5.18 19.85
N LYS A 39 6.73 -5.77 20.69
CA LYS A 39 5.51 -5.12 21.23
C LYS A 39 4.48 -4.69 20.19
N SER A 40 4.39 -5.38 19.07
CA SER A 40 3.30 -5.19 18.12
C SER A 40 1.97 -5.67 18.72
N LYS A 41 0.87 -4.99 18.36
CA LYS A 41 -0.50 -5.49 18.60
C LYS A 41 -0.95 -6.50 17.55
N PHE A 42 -0.12 -6.69 16.53
CA PHE A 42 -0.41 -7.52 15.37
C PHE A 42 0.66 -8.58 15.20
N ALA A 43 0.23 -9.76 14.76
CA ALA A 43 1.09 -10.79 14.23
C ALA A 43 0.92 -10.84 12.71
N TYR A 44 1.99 -11.18 12.01
CA TYR A 44 2.04 -11.22 10.56
C TYR A 44 2.45 -12.61 10.08
N ASN A 45 1.84 -13.07 8.99
CA ASN A 45 2.24 -14.25 8.26
C ASN A 45 2.19 -13.96 6.76
N ALA A 46 2.94 -14.70 5.95
CA ALA A 46 2.95 -14.47 4.51
C ALA A 46 3.09 -15.79 3.74
N ASP A 47 2.41 -15.84 2.58
CA ASP A 47 2.62 -16.85 1.56
C ASP A 47 3.60 -16.34 0.52
N PHE A 48 4.49 -17.22 0.09
CA PHE A 48 5.54 -16.89 -0.88
C PHE A 48 5.38 -17.73 -2.14
N THR A 49 5.61 -17.11 -3.29
CA THR A 49 5.83 -17.82 -4.55
C THR A 49 7.24 -17.47 -5.02
N ARG A 50 8.12 -18.48 -5.08
CA ARG A 50 9.58 -18.26 -5.20
C ARG A 50 10.06 -17.45 -4.00
N ASP A 51 10.52 -16.21 -4.21
CA ASP A 51 10.97 -15.31 -3.13
C ASP A 51 10.04 -14.11 -2.92
N ASP A 52 8.95 -14.02 -3.68
CA ASP A 52 8.00 -12.92 -3.64
C ASP A 52 6.83 -13.24 -2.71
N ILE A 53 6.44 -12.27 -1.86
CA ILE A 53 5.25 -12.36 -1.04
C ILE A 53 4.03 -12.17 -1.93
N THR A 54 3.21 -13.19 -2.08
CA THR A 54 1.95 -13.15 -2.84
C THR A 54 0.75 -12.83 -1.97
N THR A 55 0.79 -13.22 -0.70
CA THR A 55 -0.26 -12.90 0.27
C THR A 55 0.36 -12.58 1.62
N MET A 56 -0.14 -11.54 2.28
CA MET A 56 0.21 -11.20 3.66
C MET A 56 -1.04 -11.21 4.54
N TYR A 57 -0.97 -11.90 5.65
CA TYR A 57 -2.01 -11.96 6.67
C TYR A 57 -1.62 -11.15 7.89
N VAL A 58 -2.57 -10.41 8.43
CA VAL A 58 -2.44 -9.66 9.67
C VAL A 58 -3.47 -10.18 10.68
N TYR A 59 -3.01 -10.51 11.86
CA TYR A 59 -3.84 -10.99 12.95
C TYR A 59 -3.79 -10.01 14.12
N ASN A 60 -4.95 -9.76 14.73
CA ASN A 60 -4.98 -9.13 16.05
C ASN A 60 -4.42 -10.11 17.08
N MET A 61 -3.48 -9.64 17.88
CA MET A 61 -2.83 -10.40 18.93
C MET A 61 -3.40 -9.98 20.28
N ARG A 62 -3.95 -10.93 21.02
CA ARG A 62 -4.49 -10.71 22.37
C ARG A 62 -3.94 -11.75 23.33
N VAL A 63 -3.52 -11.31 24.50
CA VAL A 63 -3.16 -12.19 25.62
C VAL A 63 -4.36 -12.22 26.57
N ASN A 64 -4.87 -13.41 26.87
CA ASN A 64 -5.97 -13.57 27.81
C ASN A 64 -5.46 -13.58 29.28
N ARG A 65 -6.39 -13.69 30.25
CA ARG A 65 -6.06 -13.68 31.69
C ARG A 65 -5.20 -14.87 32.14
N ASN A 66 -5.07 -15.90 31.31
CA ASN A 66 -4.27 -17.10 31.60
C ASN A 66 -2.94 -17.10 30.81
N ASP A 67 -2.49 -15.92 30.37
CA ASP A 67 -1.29 -15.72 29.54
C ASP A 67 -1.29 -16.49 28.22
N MET A 68 -2.47 -16.95 27.75
CA MET A 68 -2.57 -17.59 26.45
C MET A 68 -2.71 -16.55 25.35
N LEU A 69 -1.86 -16.67 24.34
CA LEU A 69 -1.91 -15.86 23.14
C LEU A 69 -3.05 -16.34 22.22
N THR A 70 -3.90 -15.42 21.80
CA THR A 70 -4.96 -15.65 20.82
C THR A 70 -4.69 -14.78 19.59
N LEU A 71 -4.72 -15.38 18.41
CA LEU A 71 -4.63 -14.69 17.13
C LEU A 71 -6.00 -14.70 16.46
N THR A 72 -6.51 -13.51 16.10
CA THR A 72 -7.78 -13.34 15.39
C THR A 72 -7.49 -12.73 14.02
N PRO A 73 -7.96 -13.29 12.89
CA PRO A 73 -7.77 -12.70 11.58
C PRO A 73 -8.26 -11.26 11.56
N TYR A 74 -7.56 -10.36 10.84
CA TYR A 74 -7.90 -8.95 10.78
C TYR A 74 -7.86 -8.39 9.36
N LEU A 75 -6.70 -8.47 8.69
CA LEU A 75 -6.51 -8.02 7.31
C LEU A 75 -5.76 -9.08 6.50
N LYS A 76 -6.06 -9.12 5.22
CA LYS A 76 -5.29 -9.88 4.23
C LYS A 76 -4.97 -8.96 3.06
N TYR A 77 -3.78 -9.09 2.51
CA TYR A 77 -3.31 -8.39 1.33
C TYR A 77 -2.85 -9.40 0.30
N ASP A 78 -3.42 -9.36 -0.89
CA ASP A 78 -2.92 -10.11 -2.05
C ASP A 78 -2.14 -9.16 -2.96
N TYR A 79 -0.97 -9.58 -3.43
CA TYR A 79 -0.05 -8.79 -4.24
C TYR A 79 0.14 -9.44 -5.60
N ALA A 80 0.19 -8.63 -6.65
CA ALA A 80 0.57 -9.05 -7.99
C ALA A 80 1.75 -8.21 -8.49
N TYR A 81 2.66 -8.86 -9.21
CA TYR A 81 3.88 -8.25 -9.72
C TYR A 81 4.02 -8.47 -11.22
N ALA A 82 4.67 -7.53 -11.89
CA ALA A 82 5.18 -7.71 -13.24
C ALA A 82 6.40 -8.65 -13.24
N ILE A 83 6.84 -9.04 -14.43
CA ILE A 83 7.99 -9.98 -14.61
C ILE A 83 9.28 -9.41 -14.00
N ASP A 84 9.45 -8.09 -14.01
CA ASP A 84 10.60 -7.38 -13.43
C ASP A 84 10.53 -7.20 -11.91
N GLY A 85 9.48 -7.74 -11.26
CA GLY A 85 9.24 -7.61 -9.83
C GLY A 85 8.55 -6.31 -9.41
N THR A 86 8.18 -5.44 -10.35
CA THR A 86 7.41 -4.22 -10.05
C THR A 86 6.03 -4.59 -9.54
N LEU A 87 5.57 -4.00 -8.43
CA LEU A 87 4.24 -4.19 -7.90
C LEU A 87 3.21 -3.55 -8.84
N THR A 88 2.25 -4.35 -9.32
CA THR A 88 1.19 -3.89 -10.22
C THR A 88 -0.16 -3.78 -9.55
N ASN A 89 -0.39 -4.58 -8.50
CA ASN A 89 -1.69 -4.61 -7.86
C ASN A 89 -1.56 -5.04 -6.38
N LYS A 90 -2.40 -4.47 -5.52
CA LYS A 90 -2.63 -4.92 -4.14
C LYS A 90 -4.12 -4.93 -3.85
N VAL A 91 -4.67 -6.09 -3.52
CA VAL A 91 -6.05 -6.23 -3.04
C VAL A 91 -6.06 -6.36 -1.53
N THR A 92 -6.95 -5.63 -0.86
CA THR A 92 -7.12 -5.64 0.59
C THR A 92 -8.44 -6.30 0.96
N TYR A 93 -8.39 -7.16 1.97
CA TYR A 93 -9.54 -7.84 2.54
C TYR A 93 -9.62 -7.57 4.04
N HIS A 94 -10.83 -7.52 4.57
CA HIS A 94 -11.12 -7.57 6.00
C HIS A 94 -11.69 -8.92 6.38
N TRP A 95 -11.41 -9.36 7.60
CA TRP A 95 -12.07 -10.54 8.13
C TRP A 95 -13.52 -10.21 8.48
N ASP A 96 -14.45 -11.02 7.97
CA ASP A 96 -15.88 -10.97 8.27
C ASP A 96 -16.22 -12.09 9.27
N ASP A 97 -16.34 -11.75 10.56
CA ASP A 97 -16.67 -12.69 11.62
C ASP A 97 -18.01 -13.39 11.39
N GLY A 98 -18.97 -12.70 10.75
CA GLY A 98 -20.30 -13.24 10.50
C GLY A 98 -20.31 -14.35 9.44
N LYS A 99 -19.38 -14.26 8.48
CA LYS A 99 -19.23 -15.24 7.40
C LYS A 99 -18.08 -16.22 7.66
N ASN A 100 -17.23 -15.91 8.64
CA ASN A 100 -15.98 -16.62 8.92
C ASN A 100 -15.10 -16.75 7.67
N ASP A 101 -14.97 -15.62 6.93
CA ASP A 101 -14.26 -15.54 5.64
C ASP A 101 -13.70 -14.15 5.38
N TRP A 102 -12.84 -14.05 4.37
CA TRP A 102 -12.25 -12.80 3.92
C TRP A 102 -13.19 -12.05 2.97
N ALA A 103 -13.60 -10.84 3.37
CA ALA A 103 -14.41 -9.93 2.56
C ALA A 103 -13.51 -8.93 1.81
N CYS A 104 -13.62 -8.89 0.48
CA CYS A 104 -12.90 -7.93 -0.33
C CYS A 104 -13.33 -6.50 0.02
N ALA A 105 -12.36 -5.59 0.13
CA ALA A 105 -12.59 -4.22 0.59
C ALA A 105 -12.09 -3.16 -0.39
N ALA A 106 -10.91 -3.33 -0.94
CA ALA A 106 -10.29 -2.32 -1.78
C ALA A 106 -9.19 -2.90 -2.68
N ARG A 107 -8.86 -2.16 -3.73
CA ARG A 107 -7.76 -2.44 -4.63
C ARG A 107 -6.91 -1.19 -4.83
N TYR A 108 -5.60 -1.40 -4.90
CA TYR A 108 -4.63 -0.42 -5.34
C TYR A 108 -4.00 -0.92 -6.63
N ASP A 109 -4.11 -0.15 -7.68
CA ASP A 109 -3.45 -0.39 -8.97
C ASP A 109 -2.23 0.52 -9.07
N TYR A 110 -1.08 -0.05 -9.42
CA TYR A 110 0.20 0.63 -9.51
C TYR A 110 0.63 0.63 -10.97
N ASN A 111 0.75 1.81 -11.58
CA ASN A 111 1.09 1.96 -12.98
C ASN A 111 2.41 2.71 -13.11
N LEU A 112 3.38 2.07 -13.74
CA LEU A 112 4.67 2.66 -14.07
C LEU A 112 4.68 2.99 -15.57
N ASP A 113 4.86 4.26 -15.87
CA ASP A 113 5.11 4.76 -17.21
C ASP A 113 6.52 5.36 -17.27
N SER A 114 7.00 5.74 -18.44
CA SER A 114 8.38 6.20 -18.68
C SER A 114 8.82 7.33 -17.74
N ASP A 115 7.92 8.25 -17.42
CA ASP A 115 8.20 9.47 -16.63
C ASP A 115 7.32 9.62 -15.39
N LYS A 116 6.37 8.68 -15.17
CA LYS A 116 5.39 8.78 -14.09
C LYS A 116 5.15 7.43 -13.43
N TYR A 117 4.93 7.48 -12.13
CA TYR A 117 4.43 6.37 -11.34
C TYR A 117 3.10 6.78 -10.71
N SER A 118 2.04 6.02 -10.93
CA SER A 118 0.74 6.34 -10.35
C SER A 118 0.19 5.21 -9.49
N ILE A 119 -0.57 5.59 -8.48
CA ILE A 119 -1.27 4.70 -7.56
C ILE A 119 -2.74 5.07 -7.60
N GLU A 120 -3.59 4.15 -7.99
CA GLU A 120 -5.05 4.31 -8.04
C GLU A 120 -5.70 3.46 -6.96
N TYR A 121 -6.63 4.05 -6.21
CA TYR A 121 -7.39 3.38 -5.16
C TYR A 121 -8.84 3.20 -5.58
N SER A 122 -9.33 1.96 -5.57
CA SER A 122 -10.71 1.58 -5.87
C SER A 122 -11.34 0.86 -4.67
N ARG A 123 -12.61 1.16 -4.38
CA ARG A 123 -13.41 0.42 -3.39
C ARG A 123 -14.06 -0.80 -4.03
N TYR A 124 -14.24 -1.84 -3.24
CA TYR A 124 -15.02 -2.98 -3.66
C TYR A 124 -16.51 -2.73 -3.42
N ASN A 125 -17.30 -2.88 -4.46
CA ASN A 125 -18.75 -2.77 -4.41
C ASN A 125 -19.35 -4.17 -4.22
N GLN A 126 -19.82 -4.45 -3.03
CA GLN A 126 -20.40 -5.75 -2.70
C GLN A 126 -21.68 -6.06 -3.46
N LYS A 127 -22.46 -5.03 -3.89
CA LYS A 127 -23.70 -5.23 -4.63
C LYS A 127 -23.44 -5.71 -6.06
N ASP A 128 -22.45 -5.08 -6.69
CA ASP A 128 -22.12 -5.34 -8.09
C ASP A 128 -21.00 -6.40 -8.23
N ASN A 129 -20.44 -6.85 -7.10
CA ASN A 129 -19.35 -7.83 -7.01
C ASN A 129 -18.13 -7.44 -7.89
N CYS A 130 -17.79 -6.15 -7.89
CA CYS A 130 -16.69 -5.59 -8.67
C CYS A 130 -16.04 -4.41 -7.95
N PHE A 131 -14.89 -3.97 -8.44
CA PHE A 131 -14.29 -2.73 -7.97
C PHE A 131 -14.91 -1.54 -8.68
N ASP A 132 -15.24 -0.50 -7.92
CA ASP A 132 -15.66 0.78 -8.47
C ASP A 132 -14.51 1.43 -9.27
N LYS A 133 -14.84 2.44 -10.07
CA LYS A 133 -13.83 3.31 -10.67
C LYS A 133 -12.93 3.92 -9.57
N PRO A 134 -11.65 4.21 -9.86
CA PRO A 134 -10.75 4.80 -8.87
C PRO A 134 -11.34 6.05 -8.22
N VAL A 135 -11.32 6.08 -6.88
CA VAL A 135 -11.81 7.22 -6.06
C VAL A 135 -10.66 8.20 -5.81
N ASP A 136 -9.47 7.68 -5.59
CA ASP A 136 -8.25 8.45 -5.35
C ASP A 136 -7.15 8.02 -6.31
N LYS A 137 -6.34 9.00 -6.73
CA LYS A 137 -5.14 8.76 -7.56
C LYS A 137 -4.01 9.66 -7.10
N MET A 138 -2.82 9.08 -6.94
CA MET A 138 -1.57 9.81 -6.77
C MET A 138 -0.69 9.60 -8.00
N VAL A 139 -0.08 10.66 -8.47
CA VAL A 139 0.86 10.62 -9.60
C VAL A 139 2.18 11.24 -9.15
N TYR A 140 3.25 10.47 -9.28
CA TYR A 140 4.61 10.89 -8.98
C TYR A 140 5.37 11.12 -10.29
N SER A 141 5.99 12.27 -10.47
CA SER A 141 6.94 12.44 -11.56
C SER A 141 8.25 11.72 -11.23
N LEU A 142 8.76 10.90 -12.14
CA LEU A 142 10.01 10.16 -11.97
C LEU A 142 11.22 10.92 -12.51
N LEU A 143 10.98 11.85 -13.42
CA LEU A 143 12.02 12.71 -13.99
C LEU A 143 11.96 14.06 -13.25
N PRO A 144 12.95 14.36 -12.40
CA PRO A 144 12.99 15.65 -11.74
C PRO A 144 13.25 16.74 -12.76
N TYR A 145 12.37 17.75 -12.79
CA TYR A 145 12.66 19.00 -13.47
C TYR A 145 13.38 19.91 -12.48
N ASP A 146 14.59 20.31 -12.79
CA ASP A 146 15.46 21.13 -11.90
C ASP A 146 15.65 20.52 -10.48
N GLY A 147 15.68 19.17 -10.35
CA GLY A 147 15.84 18.50 -9.07
C GLY A 147 14.56 18.45 -8.22
N VAL A 148 13.44 18.86 -8.77
CA VAL A 148 12.13 18.85 -8.10
C VAL A 148 11.24 17.76 -8.69
N ASN A 149 10.73 16.89 -7.84
CA ASN A 149 9.66 15.96 -8.21
C ASN A 149 8.30 16.52 -7.82
N TYR A 150 7.30 16.23 -8.62
CA TYR A 150 5.92 16.63 -8.34
C TYR A 150 5.13 15.40 -7.91
N VAL A 151 4.29 15.59 -6.90
CA VAL A 151 3.29 14.61 -6.47
C VAL A 151 1.92 15.26 -6.57
N SER A 152 1.11 14.76 -7.50
CA SER A 152 -0.24 15.27 -7.74
C SER A 152 -1.25 14.30 -7.15
N TYR A 153 -2.18 14.80 -6.35
CA TYR A 153 -3.28 14.04 -5.77
C TYR A 153 -4.60 14.41 -6.41
N TYR A 154 -5.31 13.40 -6.87
CA TYR A 154 -6.63 13.51 -7.48
C TYR A 154 -7.66 12.77 -6.64
N HIS A 155 -8.86 13.31 -6.60
CA HIS A 155 -10.00 12.70 -5.91
C HIS A 155 -11.25 12.74 -6.79
N ARG A 156 -12.12 11.74 -6.62
CA ARG A 156 -13.45 11.65 -7.25
C ARG A 156 -14.51 11.73 -6.17
N GLU A 157 -15.34 12.77 -6.19
CA GLU A 157 -16.40 12.97 -5.18
C GLU A 157 -17.57 12.00 -5.37
N ALA A 158 -17.93 11.71 -6.62
CA ALA A 158 -19.04 10.80 -6.94
C ALA A 158 -18.65 9.87 -8.11
N PRO A 159 -19.24 8.65 -8.20
CA PRO A 159 -18.92 7.67 -9.25
C PRO A 159 -19.13 8.18 -10.68
N SER A 160 -20.06 9.13 -10.88
CA SER A 160 -20.37 9.76 -12.18
C SER A 160 -19.42 10.88 -12.55
N MET A 161 -18.59 11.37 -11.62
CA MET A 161 -17.64 12.47 -11.85
C MET A 161 -16.28 11.94 -12.29
N GLU A 162 -15.47 12.79 -12.93
CA GLU A 162 -14.08 12.50 -13.24
C GLU A 162 -13.18 12.79 -12.02
N LEU A 163 -11.97 12.23 -12.03
CA LEU A 163 -10.94 12.55 -11.03
C LEU A 163 -10.52 14.03 -11.19
N GLN A 164 -10.58 14.77 -10.10
CA GLN A 164 -10.19 16.17 -10.04
C GLN A 164 -8.88 16.33 -9.28
N LEU A 165 -7.99 17.17 -9.78
CA LEU A 165 -6.76 17.54 -9.06
C LEU A 165 -7.13 18.31 -7.79
N ILE A 166 -6.77 17.78 -6.65
CA ILE A 166 -7.02 18.39 -5.34
C ILE A 166 -5.79 19.11 -4.82
N ASN A 167 -4.62 18.53 -5.03
CA ASN A 167 -3.36 19.10 -4.55
C ASN A 167 -2.19 18.66 -5.41
N GLU A 168 -1.20 19.55 -5.52
CA GLU A 168 0.09 19.25 -6.10
C GLU A 168 1.19 19.74 -5.15
N THR A 169 2.10 18.85 -4.80
CA THR A 169 3.19 19.13 -3.87
C THR A 169 4.53 18.93 -4.57
N GLN A 170 5.41 19.89 -4.41
CA GLN A 170 6.80 19.79 -4.84
C GLN A 170 7.61 19.06 -3.76
N VAL A 171 8.33 18.02 -4.18
CA VAL A 171 9.26 17.31 -3.31
C VAL A 171 10.66 17.55 -3.83
N THR A 172 11.41 18.38 -3.13
CA THR A 172 12.81 18.63 -3.47
C THR A 172 13.62 17.39 -3.11
N CYS A 173 14.18 16.74 -4.12
CA CYS A 173 15.22 15.73 -3.90
C CYS A 173 16.48 16.49 -3.47
N LEU A 174 16.77 16.52 -2.17
CA LEU A 174 18.10 16.92 -1.72
C LEU A 174 19.10 15.95 -2.39
N PRO A 175 20.08 16.47 -3.15
CA PRO A 175 21.17 15.62 -3.61
C PRO A 175 21.75 14.96 -2.36
N LEU A 176 21.78 13.62 -2.32
CA LEU A 176 22.61 12.93 -1.35
C LEU A 176 24.03 13.45 -1.62
N LEU A 177 24.48 14.34 -0.77
CA LEU A 177 25.91 14.61 -0.65
C LEU A 177 26.53 13.28 -0.25
N PHE A 178 27.04 12.55 -1.23
CA PHE A 178 27.94 11.45 -0.98
C PHE A 178 29.10 12.09 -0.22
N ALA A 179 29.13 11.89 1.08
CA ALA A 179 30.35 12.09 1.83
C ALA A 179 31.35 11.09 1.23
N GLU A 180 32.19 11.58 0.35
CA GLU A 180 33.43 10.91 0.04
C GLU A 180 34.17 10.71 1.35
N LYS A 181 34.29 9.44 1.78
CA LYS A 181 35.52 8.86 2.34
C LYS A 181 35.35 7.37 2.58
#